data_d9ba8e2f945f67e6a398a928015e1e4c
#
_entry.id   d9ba8e2f945f67e6a398a928015e1e4c
#
_cell.length_a   1.000
_cell.length_b   1.000
_cell.length_c   1.000
_cell.angle_alpha   90.00
_cell.angle_beta   90.00
_cell.angle_gamma   90.00
#
_symmetry.space_group_name_H-M   'P 1'
#
loop_
_entity.id
_entity.type
_entity.pdbx_description
1 polymer ?
#
loop_
_entity_poly.entity_id
_entity_poly.type
_entity_poly.pdbx_seq_one_letter_code
_entity_poly.pdbx_strand_id
1 'polypeptide(L)'
;MRVPIWHHREVARRVRVRGNTHGGSPMRAACAAGADSKLDHKLDHKEAKPEMNTLDTLDTESLRSDVPDFRPGDTLKVHVRVVEGSRSRVQVFQGVVIRRQGGGVRETFTVRKISFGVGVERTFPVHTPIIEMIEVVTRGDVRRAKLYYLRDLRGKKAKIKEKRETIAR
;
A
#
# COMPACT_ATOMS: atom_id res chain seq x y z
N MET A 1 -43.59 -20.98 -18.43
CA MET A 1 -42.17 -21.34 -18.56
C MET A 1 -41.53 -21.30 -17.18
N ARG A 2 -41.14 -22.45 -16.66
CA ARG A 2 -40.60 -22.61 -15.28
C ARG A 2 -39.09 -22.49 -15.31
N VAL A 3 -38.54 -21.64 -14.49
CA VAL A 3 -37.08 -21.45 -14.31
C VAL A 3 -36.60 -22.39 -13.21
N PRO A 4 -35.53 -23.18 -13.38
CA PRO A 4 -35.06 -24.09 -12.37
C PRO A 4 -34.25 -23.38 -11.27
N ILE A 5 -34.57 -23.73 -10.03
CA ILE A 5 -33.91 -23.32 -8.80
C ILE A 5 -32.66 -24.18 -8.61
N TRP A 6 -31.48 -23.57 -8.60
CA TRP A 6 -30.22 -24.22 -8.26
C TRP A 6 -29.99 -24.24 -6.75
N HIS A 7 -30.06 -25.43 -6.16
CA HIS A 7 -29.63 -25.68 -4.80
C HIS A 7 -28.12 -25.70 -4.71
N HIS A 8 -27.51 -24.77 -3.99
CA HIS A 8 -26.10 -24.87 -3.60
C HIS A 8 -25.98 -25.81 -2.39
N ARG A 9 -25.34 -26.96 -2.65
CA ARG A 9 -24.85 -27.88 -1.62
C ARG A 9 -23.62 -27.32 -0.96
N GLU A 10 -23.74 -27.09 0.30
CA GLU A 10 -22.70 -26.73 1.26
C GLU A 10 -21.81 -27.97 1.52
N VAL A 11 -20.55 -27.91 1.13
CA VAL A 11 -19.54 -28.95 1.43
C VAL A 11 -18.66 -28.46 2.55
N ALA A 12 -19.03 -28.81 3.78
CA ALA A 12 -18.19 -28.63 4.96
C ALA A 12 -17.03 -29.61 4.94
N ARG A 13 -15.80 -29.16 4.68
CA ARG A 13 -14.56 -29.95 4.90
C ARG A 13 -14.09 -29.80 6.35
N ARG A 14 -14.35 -30.83 7.16
CA ARG A 14 -13.74 -31.06 8.47
C ARG A 14 -12.25 -31.32 8.29
N VAL A 15 -11.41 -30.43 8.79
CA VAL A 15 -9.97 -30.68 8.96
C VAL A 15 -9.79 -31.39 10.29
N ARG A 16 -9.33 -32.65 10.22
CA ARG A 16 -9.03 -33.53 11.35
C ARG A 16 -7.58 -33.27 11.80
N VAL A 17 -7.40 -32.63 12.93
CA VAL A 17 -6.10 -32.48 13.59
C VAL A 17 -5.77 -33.81 14.28
N ARG A 18 -4.70 -34.45 13.85
CA ARG A 18 -4.13 -35.63 14.54
C ARG A 18 -3.17 -35.16 15.61
N GLY A 19 -3.50 -35.38 16.85
CA GLY A 19 -2.58 -35.29 17.97
C GLY A 19 -1.55 -36.43 17.92
N ASN A 20 -0.32 -36.09 18.15
CA ASN A 20 0.75 -37.05 18.34
C ASN A 20 1.30 -36.91 19.76
N THR A 21 0.84 -37.78 20.64
CA THR A 21 1.39 -37.97 22.00
C THR A 21 2.45 -39.04 21.93
N HIS A 22 3.69 -38.70 22.18
CA HIS A 22 4.68 -39.69 22.57
C HIS A 22 5.37 -39.25 23.84
N GLY A 23 5.00 -39.94 24.90
CA GLY A 23 5.69 -39.95 26.18
C GLY A 23 6.98 -40.74 26.08
N GLY A 24 7.90 -40.40 26.94
CA GLY A 24 9.14 -41.15 27.12
C GLY A 24 10.01 -40.45 28.17
N SER A 25 9.86 -40.88 29.40
CA SER A 25 10.63 -40.50 30.58
C SER A 25 11.97 -41.27 30.65
N PRO A 26 12.76 -41.17 31.73
CA PRO A 26 14.05 -40.47 31.72
C PRO A 26 15.21 -41.48 32.01
N MET A 27 16.40 -41.15 31.59
CA MET A 27 17.59 -41.80 32.16
C MET A 27 18.65 -40.78 32.58
N ARG A 28 18.93 -40.84 33.86
CA ARG A 28 20.08 -40.28 34.54
C ARG A 28 21.38 -40.88 34.00
N ALA A 29 22.33 -40.06 33.71
CA ALA A 29 23.72 -40.44 33.87
C ALA A 29 24.54 -39.16 34.22
N ALA A 30 25.18 -39.24 35.35
CA ALA A 30 26.08 -38.26 35.92
C ALA A 30 27.50 -38.43 35.34
N CYS A 31 28.35 -37.47 35.67
CA CYS A 31 29.81 -37.39 35.55
C CYS A 31 30.31 -36.77 34.23
N ALA A 32 31.07 -35.69 34.24
CA ALA A 32 32.27 -35.34 34.92
C ALA A 32 32.69 -33.92 34.59
N ALA A 33 33.30 -33.28 35.53
CA ALA A 33 33.96 -31.99 35.44
C ALA A 33 35.03 -31.93 34.35
N GLY A 34 35.08 -30.82 33.61
CA GLY A 34 36.14 -30.48 32.67
C GLY A 34 36.18 -28.97 32.50
N ALA A 35 37.24 -28.41 33.00
CA ALA A 35 37.58 -27.00 33.15
C ALA A 35 37.62 -26.18 31.87
N ASP A 36 37.31 -24.90 32.05
CA ASP A 36 37.91 -23.73 31.43
C ASP A 36 38.24 -23.70 29.92
N SER A 37 37.42 -22.97 29.19
CA SER A 37 38.01 -21.91 28.35
C SER A 37 36.90 -20.91 28.00
N LYS A 38 36.87 -19.81 28.76
CA LYS A 38 36.21 -18.56 28.33
C LYS A 38 36.90 -18.08 27.07
N LEU A 39 36.40 -18.44 25.93
CA LEU A 39 36.62 -17.74 24.69
C LEU A 39 35.45 -16.80 24.52
N ASP A 40 35.57 -15.63 25.12
CA ASP A 40 34.77 -14.46 24.80
C ASP A 40 35.01 -14.11 23.33
N HIS A 41 34.32 -14.80 22.44
CA HIS A 41 34.12 -14.32 21.06
C HIS A 41 33.13 -13.17 21.11
N LYS A 42 33.66 -12.03 21.51
CA LYS A 42 33.04 -10.73 21.24
C LYS A 42 33.01 -10.58 19.73
N LEU A 43 31.95 -11.11 19.14
CA LEU A 43 31.58 -10.81 17.77
C LEU A 43 31.20 -9.32 17.76
N ASP A 44 32.19 -8.49 17.47
CA ASP A 44 31.97 -7.12 17.07
C ASP A 44 31.15 -7.20 15.80
N HIS A 45 29.84 -7.21 15.96
CA HIS A 45 28.89 -6.88 14.87
C HIS A 45 29.17 -5.42 14.52
N LYS A 46 30.20 -5.20 13.75
CA LYS A 46 30.44 -4.00 13.02
C LYS A 46 29.20 -3.89 12.12
N GLU A 47 28.25 -3.04 12.53
CA GLU A 47 27.10 -2.68 11.70
C GLU A 47 27.67 -2.16 10.40
N ALA A 48 27.75 -3.04 9.40
CA ALA A 48 28.08 -2.67 8.05
C ALA A 48 26.96 -1.74 7.60
N LYS A 49 27.26 -0.44 7.53
CA LYS A 49 26.38 0.52 6.85
C LYS A 49 26.06 -0.10 5.50
N PRO A 50 24.79 -0.26 5.15
CA PRO A 50 24.44 -0.78 3.85
C PRO A 50 25.10 0.11 2.81
N GLU A 51 26.05 -0.46 2.05
CA GLU A 51 26.65 0.24 0.92
C GLU A 51 25.54 0.51 -0.06
N MET A 52 25.12 1.78 -0.13
CA MET A 52 24.11 2.17 -1.11
C MET A 52 24.70 1.99 -2.51
N ASN A 53 23.96 1.22 -3.33
CA ASN A 53 24.34 1.06 -4.72
C ASN A 53 24.31 2.44 -5.40
N THR A 54 25.18 2.64 -6.40
CA THR A 54 25.21 3.90 -7.18
C THR A 54 23.86 4.22 -7.83
N LEU A 55 23.04 3.20 -8.14
CA LEU A 55 21.70 3.39 -8.66
C LEU A 55 20.74 3.94 -7.60
N ASP A 56 20.87 3.51 -6.34
CA ASP A 56 20.03 4.01 -5.25
C ASP A 56 20.30 5.49 -4.94
N THR A 57 21.55 5.96 -5.14
CA THR A 57 21.87 7.39 -5.00
C THR A 57 21.19 8.24 -6.08
N LEU A 58 21.18 7.79 -7.34
CA LEU A 58 20.48 8.47 -8.43
C LEU A 58 18.97 8.49 -8.21
N ASP A 59 18.41 7.38 -7.69
CA ASP A 59 17.00 7.30 -7.36
C ASP A 59 16.64 8.30 -6.25
N THR A 60 17.49 8.46 -5.22
CA THR A 60 17.25 9.42 -4.14
C THR A 60 17.31 10.87 -4.60
N GLU A 61 18.21 11.20 -5.52
CA GLU A 61 18.31 12.54 -6.11
C GLU A 61 17.07 12.93 -6.95
N SER A 62 16.41 11.94 -7.56
CA SER A 62 15.22 12.16 -8.38
C SER A 62 13.91 12.23 -7.58
N LEU A 63 13.94 12.03 -6.25
CA LEU A 63 12.78 12.14 -5.40
C LEU A 63 12.37 13.60 -5.20
N ARG A 64 11.07 13.88 -5.37
CA ARG A 64 10.49 15.18 -5.04
C ARG A 64 10.17 15.26 -3.54
N SER A 65 10.49 16.39 -2.92
CA SER A 65 10.20 16.66 -1.49
C SER A 65 8.85 17.37 -1.26
N ASP A 66 8.27 17.96 -2.29
CA ASP A 66 7.05 18.77 -2.24
C ASP A 66 5.74 17.96 -2.39
N VAL A 67 5.81 16.63 -2.23
CA VAL A 67 4.64 15.76 -2.31
C VAL A 67 3.91 15.73 -0.97
N PRO A 68 2.61 16.10 -0.92
CA PRO A 68 1.81 16.01 0.30
C PRO A 68 1.60 14.55 0.73
N ASP A 69 1.40 14.33 2.03
CA ASP A 69 0.98 13.02 2.51
C ASP A 69 -0.50 12.81 2.23
N PHE A 70 -0.80 11.83 1.38
CA PHE A 70 -2.16 11.43 1.03
C PHE A 70 -2.27 9.91 1.01
N ARG A 71 -3.50 9.41 1.18
CA ARG A 71 -3.83 7.99 1.23
C ARG A 71 -4.90 7.63 0.21
N PRO A 72 -5.04 6.34 -0.13
CA PRO A 72 -6.21 5.89 -0.89
C PRO A 72 -7.49 6.31 -0.18
N GLY A 73 -8.45 6.83 -0.96
CA GLY A 73 -9.70 7.40 -0.42
C GLY A 73 -9.73 8.92 -0.35
N ASP A 74 -8.58 9.58 -0.39
CA ASP A 74 -8.52 11.03 -0.39
C ASP A 74 -8.92 11.60 -1.76
N THR A 75 -9.53 12.78 -1.74
CA THR A 75 -9.83 13.52 -2.95
C THR A 75 -8.71 14.50 -3.24
N LEU A 76 -8.06 14.34 -4.39
CA LEU A 76 -6.95 15.16 -4.84
C LEU A 76 -7.32 16.02 -6.04
N LYS A 77 -6.67 17.18 -6.15
CA LYS A 77 -6.52 17.95 -7.38
C LYS A 77 -5.08 17.82 -7.85
N VAL A 78 -4.88 17.23 -9.01
CA VAL A 78 -3.56 17.05 -9.61
C VAL A 78 -3.42 18.06 -10.76
N HIS A 79 -2.46 18.95 -10.65
CA HIS A 79 -2.14 19.95 -11.66
C HIS A 79 -1.12 19.34 -12.63
N VAL A 80 -1.58 19.01 -13.82
CA VAL A 80 -0.78 18.33 -14.83
C VAL A 80 -0.41 19.32 -15.92
N ARG A 81 0.88 19.49 -16.17
CA ARG A 81 1.38 20.28 -17.29
C ARG A 81 1.21 19.49 -18.59
N VAL A 82 0.44 20.02 -19.51
CA VAL A 82 0.24 19.46 -20.84
C VAL A 82 0.94 20.37 -21.85
N VAL A 83 1.83 19.78 -22.65
CA VAL A 83 2.55 20.51 -23.71
C VAL A 83 1.94 20.07 -25.05
N GLU A 84 1.41 21.02 -25.78
CA GLU A 84 0.79 20.82 -27.10
C GLU A 84 1.51 21.73 -28.12
N GLY A 85 2.43 21.14 -28.88
CA GLY A 85 3.30 21.91 -29.81
C GLY A 85 4.15 22.93 -29.07
N SER A 86 3.96 24.22 -29.38
CA SER A 86 4.69 25.34 -28.74
C SER A 86 4.03 25.89 -27.49
N ARG A 87 2.82 25.41 -27.15
CA ARG A 87 2.04 25.91 -26.00
C ARG A 87 2.07 24.91 -24.85
N SER A 88 2.25 25.41 -23.63
CA SER A 88 2.10 24.62 -22.41
C SER A 88 0.93 25.17 -21.60
N ARG A 89 0.10 24.25 -21.08
CA ARG A 89 -1.01 24.61 -20.19
C ARG A 89 -1.08 23.66 -19.02
N VAL A 90 -1.58 24.13 -17.88
CA VAL A 90 -1.86 23.31 -16.71
C VAL A 90 -3.30 22.83 -16.77
N GLN A 91 -3.49 21.53 -16.69
CA GLN A 91 -4.82 20.92 -16.62
C GLN A 91 -5.03 20.30 -15.25
N VAL A 92 -6.11 20.68 -14.57
CA VAL A 92 -6.46 20.13 -13.26
C VAL A 92 -7.26 18.84 -13.43
N PHE A 93 -6.77 17.78 -12.80
CA PHE A 93 -7.48 16.51 -12.71
C PHE A 93 -7.90 16.28 -11.25
N GLN A 94 -9.19 16.51 -10.96
CA GLN A 94 -9.73 16.30 -9.62
C GLN A 94 -10.45 14.96 -9.54
N GLY A 95 -10.14 14.16 -8.51
CA GLY A 95 -10.78 12.88 -8.31
C GLY A 95 -10.33 12.20 -7.01
N VAL A 96 -10.83 10.99 -6.80
CA VAL A 96 -10.54 10.17 -5.63
C VAL A 96 -9.40 9.23 -5.92
N VAL A 97 -8.45 9.11 -4.98
CA VAL A 97 -7.35 8.14 -5.07
C VAL A 97 -7.88 6.74 -4.82
N ILE A 98 -7.75 5.86 -5.80
CA ILE A 98 -8.15 4.45 -5.69
C ILE A 98 -7.01 3.61 -5.12
N ARG A 99 -5.79 3.92 -5.51
CA ARG A 99 -4.62 3.10 -5.24
C ARG A 99 -3.36 3.96 -5.18
N ARG A 100 -2.49 3.65 -4.24
CA ARG A 100 -1.10 4.11 -4.17
C ARG A 100 -0.22 2.86 -4.03
N GLN A 101 0.81 2.73 -4.83
CA GLN A 101 1.67 1.55 -4.87
C GLN A 101 3.08 1.90 -5.31
N GLY A 102 4.02 1.03 -4.96
CA GLY A 102 5.44 1.21 -5.22
C GLY A 102 6.13 1.92 -4.08
N GLY A 103 7.40 2.21 -4.24
CA GLY A 103 8.22 2.97 -3.32
C GLY A 103 9.34 3.67 -4.06
N GLY A 104 9.87 4.77 -3.51
CA GLY A 104 10.88 5.60 -4.14
C GLY A 104 10.39 6.17 -5.47
N VAL A 105 11.26 6.25 -6.46
CA VAL A 105 10.95 6.80 -7.81
C VAL A 105 9.83 6.06 -8.52
N ARG A 106 9.68 4.75 -8.24
CA ARG A 106 8.65 3.89 -8.88
C ARG A 106 7.28 4.02 -8.26
N GLU A 107 7.10 4.94 -7.30
CA GLU A 107 5.81 5.13 -6.64
C GLU A 107 4.79 5.75 -7.60
N THR A 108 3.60 5.14 -7.66
CA THR A 108 2.50 5.57 -8.52
C THR A 108 1.19 5.63 -7.74
N PHE A 109 0.32 6.55 -8.12
CA PHE A 109 -1.04 6.62 -7.60
C PHE A 109 -2.05 6.72 -8.74
N THR A 110 -3.23 6.16 -8.52
CA THR A 110 -4.33 6.16 -9.50
C THR A 110 -5.47 6.98 -8.97
N VAL A 111 -5.89 7.97 -9.74
CA VAL A 111 -7.02 8.86 -9.43
C VAL A 111 -8.18 8.54 -10.35
N ARG A 112 -9.38 8.41 -9.76
CA ARG A 112 -10.65 8.20 -10.47
C ARG A 112 -11.55 9.41 -10.35
N LYS A 113 -12.12 9.84 -11.47
CA LYS A 113 -13.20 10.80 -11.51
C LYS A 113 -14.34 10.31 -12.39
N ILE A 114 -15.53 10.84 -12.19
CA ILE A 114 -16.65 10.62 -13.08
C ILE A 114 -16.83 11.88 -13.92
N SER A 115 -16.71 11.75 -15.24
CA SER A 115 -16.95 12.82 -16.20
C SER A 115 -18.09 12.41 -17.12
N PHE A 116 -19.16 13.23 -17.18
CA PHE A 116 -20.32 12.96 -18.03
C PHE A 116 -20.91 11.54 -17.90
N GLY A 117 -20.92 11.01 -16.65
CA GLY A 117 -21.41 9.66 -16.38
C GLY A 117 -20.40 8.53 -16.65
N VAL A 118 -19.26 8.84 -17.24
CA VAL A 118 -18.18 7.88 -17.53
C VAL A 118 -17.12 7.96 -16.46
N GLY A 119 -16.69 6.80 -15.94
CA GLY A 119 -15.58 6.70 -14.98
C GLY A 119 -14.25 6.79 -15.71
N VAL A 120 -13.45 7.81 -15.39
CA VAL A 120 -12.10 8.02 -15.95
C VAL A 120 -11.07 7.79 -14.86
N GLU A 121 -10.09 6.94 -15.14
CA GLU A 121 -8.97 6.65 -14.24
C GLU A 121 -7.65 7.05 -14.90
N ARG A 122 -6.81 7.74 -14.15
CA ARG A 122 -5.44 8.06 -14.59
C ARG A 122 -4.45 7.64 -13.53
N THR A 123 -3.39 6.97 -13.95
CA THR A 123 -2.26 6.62 -13.07
C THR A 123 -1.13 7.61 -13.31
N PHE A 124 -0.64 8.17 -12.22
CA PHE A 124 0.44 9.15 -12.22
C PHE A 124 1.61 8.61 -11.40
N PRO A 125 2.85 8.70 -11.89
CA PRO A 125 4.03 8.58 -11.04
C PRO A 125 4.08 9.75 -10.07
N VAL A 126 4.46 9.50 -8.81
CA VAL A 126 4.48 10.55 -7.78
C VAL A 126 5.56 11.60 -8.06
N HIS A 127 6.74 11.13 -8.48
CA HIS A 127 7.94 11.96 -8.64
C HIS A 127 8.14 12.49 -10.07
N THR A 128 7.08 12.50 -10.90
CA THR A 128 7.18 12.99 -12.28
C THR A 128 7.23 14.53 -12.33
N PRO A 129 8.09 15.13 -13.21
CA PRO A 129 8.14 16.58 -13.41
C PRO A 129 6.92 17.15 -14.17
N ILE A 130 6.08 16.26 -14.75
CA ILE A 130 4.85 16.66 -15.45
C ILE A 130 3.80 17.17 -14.48
N ILE A 131 3.81 16.69 -13.24
CA ILE A 131 2.92 17.16 -12.18
C ILE A 131 3.54 18.42 -11.58
N GLU A 132 2.83 19.53 -11.68
CA GLU A 132 3.24 20.81 -11.11
C GLU A 132 2.96 20.82 -9.60
N MET A 133 1.72 20.51 -9.20
CA MET A 133 1.30 20.51 -7.82
C MET A 133 0.23 19.43 -7.54
N ILE A 134 0.21 18.92 -6.33
CA ILE A 134 -0.82 18.01 -5.82
C ILE A 134 -1.47 18.67 -4.61
N GLU A 135 -2.77 18.91 -4.67
CA GLU A 135 -3.55 19.46 -3.56
C GLU A 135 -4.46 18.38 -2.97
N VAL A 136 -4.47 18.24 -1.65
CA VAL A 136 -5.42 17.39 -0.93
C VAL A 136 -6.65 18.24 -0.59
N VAL A 137 -7.80 17.91 -1.20
CA VAL A 137 -9.06 18.61 -0.99
C VAL A 137 -9.79 18.10 0.24
N THR A 138 -9.95 16.76 0.32
CA THR A 138 -10.61 16.11 1.46
C THR A 138 -9.90 14.81 1.78
N ARG A 139 -9.82 14.49 3.06
CA ARG A 139 -9.31 13.21 3.54
C ARG A 139 -10.44 12.21 3.70
N GLY A 140 -10.30 11.04 3.12
CA GLY A 140 -11.31 9.99 3.14
C GLY A 140 -11.08 9.00 4.27
N ASP A 141 -12.19 8.54 4.90
CA ASP A 141 -12.16 7.44 5.86
C ASP A 141 -12.45 6.12 5.16
N VAL A 142 -11.41 5.35 4.91
CA VAL A 142 -11.48 4.06 4.22
C VAL A 142 -10.71 2.99 4.97
N ARG A 143 -11.22 1.75 4.92
CA ARG A 143 -10.60 0.59 5.60
C ARG A 143 -9.68 -0.22 4.67
N ARG A 144 -9.76 0.02 3.36
CA ARG A 144 -9.01 -0.75 2.36
C ARG A 144 -7.96 0.11 1.69
N ALA A 145 -6.79 -0.46 1.44
CA ALA A 145 -5.70 0.21 0.72
C ALA A 145 -5.94 0.32 -0.80
N LYS A 146 -6.82 -0.51 -1.36
CA LYS A 146 -7.17 -0.51 -2.79
C LYS A 146 -8.69 -0.49 -2.93
N LEU A 147 -9.22 0.52 -3.63
CA LEU A 147 -10.64 0.85 -3.68
C LEU A 147 -11.26 0.50 -5.04
N TYR A 148 -10.95 -0.68 -5.58
CA TYR A 148 -11.45 -1.08 -6.90
C TYR A 148 -12.98 -1.26 -6.95
N TYR A 149 -13.61 -1.51 -5.82
CA TYR A 149 -15.06 -1.61 -5.71
C TYR A 149 -15.79 -0.31 -6.11
N LEU A 150 -15.09 0.84 -6.09
CA LEU A 150 -15.66 2.11 -6.55
C LEU A 150 -15.96 2.13 -8.06
N ARG A 151 -15.43 1.19 -8.82
CA ARG A 151 -15.70 1.06 -10.26
C ARG A 151 -17.14 0.66 -10.52
N ASP A 152 -17.67 -0.20 -9.66
CA ASP A 152 -19.01 -0.76 -9.79
C ASP A 152 -20.07 0.13 -9.11
N LEU A 153 -19.66 1.03 -8.25
CA LEU A 153 -20.55 1.91 -7.50
C LEU A 153 -20.78 3.23 -8.22
N ARG A 154 -22.05 3.70 -8.21
CA ARG A 154 -22.45 4.99 -8.79
C ARG A 154 -23.30 5.81 -7.81
N GLY A 155 -23.29 7.13 -7.96
CA GLY A 155 -24.07 8.06 -7.17
C GLY A 155 -23.73 8.08 -5.69
N LYS A 156 -24.74 8.05 -4.82
CA LYS A 156 -24.57 8.16 -3.36
C LYS A 156 -23.74 7.03 -2.75
N LYS A 157 -23.78 5.81 -3.33
CA LYS A 157 -23.03 4.65 -2.85
C LYS A 157 -21.51 4.76 -3.11
N ALA A 158 -21.12 5.55 -4.10
CA ALA A 158 -19.71 5.80 -4.44
C ALA A 158 -19.08 6.93 -3.59
N LYS A 159 -19.88 7.66 -2.79
CA LYS A 159 -19.37 8.74 -1.95
C LYS A 159 -18.63 8.19 -0.75
N ILE A 160 -17.35 8.55 -0.61
CA ILE A 160 -16.50 8.20 0.54
C ILE A 160 -16.81 9.16 1.69
N LYS A 161 -16.83 8.64 2.91
CA LYS A 161 -16.98 9.45 4.11
C LYS A 161 -15.71 10.25 4.37
N GLU A 162 -15.85 11.51 4.75
CA GLU A 162 -14.74 12.35 5.14
C GLU A 162 -14.25 11.95 6.53
N LYS A 163 -12.92 11.86 6.66
CA LYS A 163 -12.28 11.62 7.95
C LYS A 163 -12.39 12.90 8.78
N ARG A 164 -13.17 12.86 9.85
CA ARG A 164 -13.25 13.95 10.82
C ARG A 164 -11.97 13.94 11.64
N GLU A 165 -11.21 15.01 11.62
CA GLU A 165 -10.13 15.19 12.57
C GLU A 165 -10.77 15.46 13.94
N THR A 166 -10.55 14.55 14.89
CA THR A 166 -10.95 14.77 16.29
C THR A 166 -10.01 15.84 16.82
N ILE A 167 -10.48 17.08 16.86
CA ILE A 167 -9.77 18.14 17.57
C ILE A 167 -9.78 17.70 19.03
N ALA A 168 -8.61 17.27 19.53
CA ALA A 168 -8.44 17.04 20.96
C ALA A 168 -8.68 18.36 21.67
N ARG A 169 -9.79 18.41 22.45
CA ARG A 169 -10.11 19.53 23.34
C ARG A 169 -9.27 19.40 24.61
#